data_d5cd66d11c5f14ccab3990aaf12cd148
#
_entry.id   d5cd66d11c5f14ccab3990aaf12cd148
#
_cell.length_a   1.000
_cell.length_b   1.000
_cell.length_c   1.000
_cell.angle_alpha   90.00
_cell.angle_beta   90.00
_cell.angle_gamma   90.00
#
_symmetry.space_group_name_H-M   'P 1'
#
loop_
_entity.id
_entity.type
_entity.pdbx_description
1 polymer ?
#
loop_
_entity_poly.entity_id
_entity_poly.type
_entity_poly.pdbx_seq_one_letter_code
_entity_poly.pdbx_strand_id
1 'polypeptide(L)'
;MPVGPHKFEFEVIQGWEQMPEGWSFVEVSGIAVDSKDRVYVFNRGEHPMIVFDKEGKFLKAWGEGVFTVPHGIFIDQDDVLYCAAQRPHALDLELQTEAIACR
;
A
#
# COMPACT_ATOMS: atom_id res chain seq x y z
N MET A 1 -17.61 11.30 11.13
CA MET A 1 -18.43 10.55 12.06
C MET A 1 -17.54 9.59 12.85
N PRO A 2 -17.47 9.69 14.16
CA PRO A 2 -16.63 8.80 14.94
C PRO A 2 -17.16 7.37 14.96
N VAL A 3 -16.27 6.41 14.93
CA VAL A 3 -16.57 5.00 15.04
C VAL A 3 -15.60 4.37 16.03
N GLY A 4 -16.02 3.35 16.73
CA GLY A 4 -15.17 2.62 17.65
C GLY A 4 -15.63 2.67 19.10
N PRO A 5 -14.89 1.98 20.00
CA PRO A 5 -15.22 1.96 21.43
C PRO A 5 -14.96 3.30 22.12
N HIS A 6 -15.51 3.49 23.31
CA HIS A 6 -15.46 4.76 24.03
C HIS A 6 -14.06 5.30 24.31
N LYS A 7 -13.07 4.42 24.48
CA LYS A 7 -11.70 4.85 24.78
C LYS A 7 -10.94 5.33 23.56
N PHE A 8 -11.33 4.89 22.38
CA PHE A 8 -10.67 5.22 21.13
C PHE A 8 -11.74 5.66 20.16
N GLU A 9 -11.64 6.89 19.75
CA GLU A 9 -12.57 7.44 18.76
C GLU A 9 -11.87 7.52 17.42
N PHE A 10 -12.55 7.05 16.39
CA PHE A 10 -12.05 7.08 15.03
C PHE A 10 -13.05 7.81 14.16
N GLU A 11 -12.54 8.51 13.21
CA GLU A 11 -13.35 9.23 12.25
C GLU A 11 -12.97 8.78 10.84
N VAL A 12 -13.98 8.49 10.01
CA VAL A 12 -13.75 8.18 8.61
C VAL A 12 -13.63 9.49 7.84
N ILE A 13 -12.48 9.70 7.24
CA ILE A 13 -12.21 10.88 6.42
C ILE A 13 -12.36 10.48 4.96
N GLN A 14 -13.47 10.89 4.36
CA GLN A 14 -13.72 10.61 2.96
C GLN A 14 -12.96 11.58 2.07
N GLY A 15 -12.44 11.07 0.95
CA GLY A 15 -11.70 11.90 0.00
C GLY A 15 -10.34 12.35 0.50
N TRP A 16 -9.80 11.63 1.51
CA TRP A 16 -8.48 11.96 2.03
C TRP A 16 -7.40 11.83 0.96
N GLU A 17 -7.43 10.73 0.19
CA GLU A 17 -6.45 10.46 -0.84
C GLU A 17 -6.67 11.36 -2.06
N GLN A 18 -5.65 12.11 -2.43
CA GLN A 18 -5.67 12.96 -3.62
C GLN A 18 -4.95 12.23 -4.74
N MET A 19 -5.70 11.43 -5.47
CA MET A 19 -5.16 10.59 -6.54
C MET A 19 -4.98 11.39 -7.83
N PRO A 20 -3.98 11.04 -8.64
CA PRO A 20 -3.93 11.56 -10.01
C PRO A 20 -5.21 11.23 -10.77
N GLU A 21 -5.57 12.08 -11.72
CA GLU A 21 -6.78 11.88 -12.50
C GLU A 21 -6.79 10.52 -13.20
N GLY A 22 -7.91 9.82 -13.09
CA GLY A 22 -8.09 8.51 -13.71
C GLY A 22 -7.56 7.34 -12.89
N TRP A 23 -6.92 7.62 -11.76
CA TRP A 23 -6.39 6.55 -10.89
C TRP A 23 -7.42 6.14 -9.85
N SER A 24 -7.33 4.89 -9.43
CA SER A 24 -8.16 4.37 -8.35
C SER A 24 -7.43 3.24 -7.66
N PHE A 25 -7.85 2.94 -6.43
CA PHE A 25 -7.40 1.72 -5.75
C PHE A 25 -8.20 0.53 -6.25
N VAL A 26 -7.52 -0.61 -6.36
CA VAL A 26 -8.18 -1.89 -6.63
C VAL A 26 -7.73 -2.86 -5.53
N GLU A 27 -8.67 -3.28 -4.70
CA GLU A 27 -8.39 -4.22 -3.62
C GLU A 27 -7.15 -3.86 -2.82
N VAL A 28 -7.25 -2.87 -1.96
CA VAL A 28 -6.15 -2.49 -1.07
C VAL A 28 -5.81 -3.67 -0.16
N SER A 29 -4.58 -4.13 -0.23
CA SER A 29 -4.11 -5.28 0.52
C SER A 29 -3.26 -4.90 1.73
N GLY A 30 -2.75 -3.70 1.78
CA GLY A 30 -1.95 -3.26 2.92
C GLY A 30 -1.73 -1.76 2.94
N ILE A 31 -1.56 -1.24 4.14
CA ILE A 31 -1.23 0.16 4.38
C ILE A 31 -0.16 0.20 5.45
N ALA A 32 0.84 1.06 5.27
CA ALA A 32 1.88 1.28 6.26
C ALA A 32 2.30 2.75 6.26
N VAL A 33 2.85 3.19 7.38
CA VAL A 33 3.28 4.58 7.57
C VAL A 33 4.73 4.58 8.01
N ASP A 34 5.55 5.41 7.37
CA ASP A 34 6.96 5.54 7.74
C ASP A 34 7.16 6.61 8.83
N SER A 35 8.41 6.81 9.24
CA SER A 35 8.75 7.74 10.32
C SER A 35 8.50 9.21 9.96
N LYS A 36 8.29 9.51 8.70
CA LYS A 36 7.99 10.86 8.21
C LYS A 36 6.51 11.04 7.88
N ASP A 37 5.67 10.14 8.40
CA ASP A 37 4.22 10.15 8.18
C ASP A 37 3.80 10.01 6.72
N ARG A 38 4.65 9.43 5.88
CA ARG A 38 4.23 9.08 4.53
C ARG A 38 3.45 7.78 4.57
N VAL A 39 2.34 7.76 3.86
CA VAL A 39 1.40 6.65 3.86
C VAL A 39 1.57 5.85 2.58
N TYR A 40 1.86 4.56 2.74
CA TYR A 40 2.07 3.63 1.65
C TYR A 40 0.84 2.77 1.51
N VAL A 41 0.23 2.79 0.33
CA VAL A 41 -0.97 1.99 0.05
C VAL A 41 -0.63 0.96 -1.01
N PHE A 42 -0.73 -0.31 -0.63
CA PHE A 42 -0.44 -1.43 -1.51
C PHE A 42 -1.75 -1.99 -2.02
N ASN A 43 -1.93 -2.03 -3.33
CA ASN A 43 -3.18 -2.45 -3.94
C ASN A 43 -2.93 -3.31 -5.17
N ARG A 44 -3.99 -3.94 -5.68
CA ARG A 44 -3.90 -4.89 -6.79
C ARG A 44 -4.26 -4.27 -8.15
N GLY A 45 -4.19 -2.96 -8.26
CA GLY A 45 -4.45 -2.23 -9.49
C GLY A 45 -3.21 -2.02 -10.34
N GLU A 46 -3.35 -1.14 -11.30
CA GLU A 46 -2.26 -0.81 -12.25
C GLU A 46 -1.07 -0.14 -11.58
N HIS A 47 -1.31 0.53 -10.46
CA HIS A 47 -0.27 1.21 -9.68
C HIS A 47 -0.20 0.56 -8.31
N PRO A 48 0.57 -0.53 -8.15
CA PRO A 48 0.51 -1.33 -6.93
C PRO A 48 0.89 -0.58 -5.67
N MET A 49 1.93 0.22 -5.70
CA MET A 49 2.36 1.00 -4.55
C MET A 49 2.14 2.47 -4.81
N ILE A 50 1.29 3.10 -4.01
CA ILE A 50 1.01 4.53 -4.10
C ILE A 50 1.33 5.15 -2.75
N VAL A 51 2.08 6.26 -2.76
CA VAL A 51 2.56 6.91 -1.54
C VAL A 51 1.98 8.31 -1.45
N PHE A 52 1.44 8.62 -0.28
CA PHE A 52 0.85 9.93 0.04
C PHE A 52 1.57 10.55 1.22
N ASP A 53 1.49 11.86 1.37
CA ASP A 53 1.86 12.51 2.61
C ASP A 53 0.71 12.40 3.63
N LYS A 54 0.91 12.92 4.84
CA LYS A 54 -0.09 12.79 5.89
C LYS A 54 -1.39 13.55 5.62
N GLU A 55 -1.38 14.50 4.73
CA GLU A 55 -2.57 15.23 4.29
C GLU A 55 -3.28 14.57 3.11
N GLY A 56 -2.78 13.43 2.65
CA GLY A 56 -3.37 12.71 1.52
C GLY A 56 -2.90 13.17 0.16
N LYS A 57 -1.88 14.00 0.10
CA LYS A 57 -1.34 14.47 -1.17
C LYS A 57 -0.49 13.37 -1.81
N PHE A 58 -0.73 13.11 -3.08
CA PHE A 58 0.05 12.14 -3.85
C PHE A 58 1.52 12.54 -3.93
N LEU A 59 2.41 11.61 -3.61
CA LEU A 59 3.85 11.84 -3.69
C LEU A 59 4.50 11.06 -4.82
N LYS A 60 4.24 9.76 -4.90
CA LYS A 60 4.83 8.89 -5.94
C LYS A 60 4.10 7.56 -6.03
N ALA A 61 4.36 6.85 -7.11
CA ALA A 61 3.89 5.49 -7.29
C ALA A 61 4.99 4.66 -7.94
N TRP A 62 5.02 3.37 -7.63
CA TRP A 62 6.00 2.45 -8.20
C TRP A 62 5.51 1.01 -8.08
N GLY A 63 6.28 0.09 -8.65
CA GLY A 63 6.00 -1.35 -8.56
C GLY A 63 5.25 -1.92 -9.74
N GLU A 64 4.98 -1.12 -10.78
CA GLU A 64 4.33 -1.62 -11.98
C GLU A 64 5.17 -2.72 -12.62
N GLY A 65 4.52 -3.85 -12.91
CA GLY A 65 5.21 -5.01 -13.47
C GLY A 65 6.07 -5.79 -12.49
N VAL A 66 6.20 -5.35 -11.24
CA VAL A 66 6.98 -6.03 -10.20
C VAL A 66 6.12 -6.99 -9.40
N PHE A 67 4.92 -6.57 -9.06
CA PHE A 67 4.02 -7.34 -8.21
C PHE A 67 2.86 -7.91 -9.02
N THR A 68 2.55 -9.18 -8.80
CA THR A 68 1.41 -9.82 -9.47
C THR A 68 0.17 -9.80 -8.58
N VAL A 69 0.31 -10.26 -7.34
CA VAL A 69 -0.79 -10.25 -6.37
C VAL A 69 -0.25 -9.70 -5.07
N PRO A 70 -0.37 -8.40 -4.85
CA PRO A 70 0.01 -7.80 -3.56
C PRO A 70 -0.76 -8.40 -2.40
N HIS A 71 -0.07 -8.73 -1.31
CA HIS A 71 -0.67 -9.29 -0.09
C HIS A 71 -0.59 -8.35 1.09
N GLY A 72 0.58 -7.81 1.38
CA GLY A 72 0.72 -6.94 2.54
C GLY A 72 2.06 -6.23 2.55
N ILE A 73 2.18 -5.25 3.44
CA ILE A 73 3.40 -4.47 3.60
C ILE A 73 3.70 -4.27 5.07
N PHE A 74 4.97 -4.04 5.35
CA PHE A 74 5.47 -3.74 6.69
C PHE A 74 6.63 -2.75 6.55
N ILE A 75 6.68 -1.76 7.42
CA ILE A 75 7.81 -0.82 7.49
C ILE A 75 8.47 -1.00 8.84
N ASP A 76 9.80 -1.19 8.84
CA ASP A 76 10.55 -1.34 10.07
C ASP A 76 10.99 0.03 10.64
N GLN A 77 11.69 -0.02 11.76
CA GLN A 77 12.12 1.18 12.46
C GLN A 77 13.15 2.02 11.68
N ASP A 78 13.77 1.44 10.67
CA ASP A 78 14.72 2.12 9.80
C ASP A 78 14.09 2.58 8.49
N ASP A 79 12.77 2.57 8.42
CA ASP A 79 11.98 2.93 7.24
C ASP A 79 12.24 2.03 6.03
N VAL A 80 12.63 0.78 6.27
CA VAL A 80 12.73 -0.21 5.21
C VAL A 80 11.35 -0.82 5.01
N LEU A 81 10.86 -0.76 3.79
CA LEU A 81 9.57 -1.28 3.40
C LEU A 81 9.70 -2.72 2.90
N TYR A 82 8.92 -3.62 3.49
CA TYR A 82 8.87 -5.02 3.08
C TYR A 82 7.52 -5.28 2.45
N CYS A 83 7.54 -5.78 1.22
CA CYS A 83 6.33 -6.04 0.46
C CYS A 83 6.19 -7.54 0.25
N ALA A 84 5.05 -8.10 0.63
CA ALA A 84 4.74 -9.48 0.39
C ALA A 84 3.77 -9.56 -0.79
N ALA A 85 4.12 -10.32 -1.81
CA ALA A 85 3.31 -10.47 -3.00
C ALA A 85 3.59 -11.80 -3.67
N GLN A 86 2.62 -12.28 -4.43
CA GLN A 86 2.86 -13.40 -5.33
C GLN A 86 3.53 -12.88 -6.59
N ARG A 87 4.33 -13.74 -7.21
CA ARG A 87 4.81 -13.48 -8.55
C ARG A 87 4.64 -14.73 -9.39
N PRO A 88 4.33 -14.57 -10.68
CA PRO A 88 4.16 -15.72 -11.55
C PRO A 88 5.50 -16.43 -11.76
N HIS A 89 5.41 -17.75 -11.88
CA HIS A 89 6.55 -18.59 -12.22
C HIS A 89 6.40 -19.02 -13.68
N ALA A 90 7.38 -18.72 -14.49
CA ALA A 90 7.27 -18.93 -15.95
C ALA A 90 7.04 -20.40 -16.34
N LEU A 91 7.55 -21.32 -15.53
CA LEU A 91 7.49 -22.76 -15.82
C LEU A 91 6.57 -23.53 -14.88
N ASP A 92 5.98 -22.85 -13.90
CA ASP A 92 5.09 -23.44 -12.92
C ASP A 92 3.70 -22.88 -13.06
N LEU A 93 2.72 -23.68 -12.68
CA LEU A 93 1.35 -23.23 -12.58
C LEU A 93 1.07 -22.62 -11.21
N GLU A 94 2.03 -22.68 -10.31
CA GLU A 94 1.89 -22.15 -8.97
C GLU A 94 2.48 -20.73 -8.87
N LEU A 95 1.84 -19.91 -8.05
CA LEU A 95 2.34 -18.60 -7.69
C LEU A 95 3.11 -18.70 -6.39
N GLN A 96 4.25 -18.02 -6.31
CA GLN A 96 5.04 -17.97 -5.09
C GLN A 96 4.88 -16.62 -4.43
N THR A 97 4.79 -16.66 -3.10
CA THR A 97 4.77 -15.44 -2.30
C THR A 97 6.19 -15.09 -1.88
N GLU A 98 6.59 -13.88 -2.14
CA GLU A 98 7.91 -13.38 -1.78
C GLU A 98 7.80 -12.10 -0.98
N ALA A 99 8.79 -11.88 -0.14
CA ALA A 99 8.97 -10.62 0.57
C ALA A 99 10.10 -9.86 -0.10
N ILE A 100 9.84 -8.63 -0.46
CA ILE A 100 10.80 -7.77 -1.13
C ILE A 100 11.06 -6.56 -0.23
N ALA A 101 12.33 -6.32 0.09
CA ALA A 101 12.72 -5.15 0.85
C ALA A 101 12.98 -3.99 -0.11
N CYS A 102 12.36 -2.86 0.14
CA CYS A 102 12.51 -1.66 -0.67
C CYS A 102 13.08 -0.53 0.19
N ARG A 103 14.07 0.17 -0.31
CA ARG A 103 14.70 1.27 0.41
C ARG A 103 14.60 2.59 -0.34
#